data_75b4b3371caaf7283f76222213c8da06
#
_entry.id   75b4b3371caaf7283f76222213c8da06
#
_cell.length_a   1.000
_cell.length_b   1.000
_cell.length_c   1.000
_cell.angle_alpha   90.00
_cell.angle_beta   90.00
_cell.angle_gamma   90.00
#
_symmetry.space_group_name_H-M   'P 1'
#
loop_
_entity.id
_entity.type
_entity.pdbx_description
1 polymer ?
#
loop_
_entity_poly.entity_id
_entity_poly.type
_entity_poly.pdbx_seq_one_letter_code
_entity_poly.pdbx_strand_id
1 'polypeptide(L)'
;YPFAFLSLDNCSHNGDKIKEAILTFADEWAANGVADKGFVDYVNDPQKVTFPWSMIDKITPRSSAKVQGYLKELGFGDTELIHTEKGTYAAFVNAENAQYLVIEDTFPNGRPALEQAGVIFTDRNTVDKVERMKVCTCLNPLHTAMAVYGCLLGYTLIADEMKDPQIKGLIEKIGYQEGLPVVTNPGVLNPEDFIKEVLEQRLTNGNLPDTPQRIASDTSQKVGIRFGETIKAYGDKAKDLKYIPLAIAGWCRYLLAVDDEGKHFELSPDPLLKDLQAALEGITLGNPDSAKGKLKSILANKDIFGSDLYEVGLGEKIEGYFDELIVGPHAVRNTLVKYVK
;
A
#
# COMPACT_ATOMS: atom_id res chain seq x y z
N TYR A 1 -36.84 6.69 8.16
CA TYR A 1 -36.30 7.67 7.24
C TYR A 1 -35.18 7.07 6.42
N PRO A 2 -35.05 7.37 5.12
CA PRO A 2 -33.91 6.90 4.33
C PRO A 2 -32.61 7.55 4.81
N PHE A 3 -31.47 6.81 4.74
CA PHE A 3 -30.13 7.35 4.99
C PHE A 3 -29.04 6.46 4.39
N ALA A 4 -27.81 6.96 4.41
CA ALA A 4 -26.64 6.24 3.90
C ALA A 4 -25.61 6.05 5.01
N PHE A 5 -25.01 4.86 5.06
CA PHE A 5 -23.78 4.59 5.85
C PHE A 5 -22.56 4.79 4.93
N LEU A 6 -21.91 5.93 5.04
CA LEU A 6 -20.71 6.24 4.27
C LEU A 6 -19.47 5.90 5.11
N SER A 7 -18.80 4.80 4.77
CA SER A 7 -17.49 4.50 5.33
C SER A 7 -16.41 5.35 4.66
N LEU A 8 -15.53 5.94 5.46
CA LEU A 8 -14.32 6.64 5.00
C LEU A 8 -13.05 5.87 5.42
N ASP A 9 -13.18 4.58 5.67
CA ASP A 9 -12.03 3.69 5.85
C ASP A 9 -11.35 3.42 4.50
N ASN A 10 -10.04 3.29 4.48
CA ASN A 10 -9.28 3.04 3.26
C ASN A 10 -9.18 1.55 2.86
N CYS A 11 -9.96 0.68 3.52
CA CYS A 11 -10.06 -0.72 3.10
C CYS A 11 -10.85 -0.84 1.78
N SER A 12 -10.45 -1.83 0.98
CA SER A 12 -11.13 -2.13 -0.29
C SER A 12 -12.59 -2.49 -0.06
N HIS A 13 -13.47 -1.95 -0.94
CA HIS A 13 -14.92 -2.16 -0.92
C HIS A 13 -15.54 -1.87 0.45
N ASN A 14 -15.14 -0.77 1.05
CA ASN A 14 -15.50 -0.39 2.42
C ASN A 14 -17.01 -0.32 2.68
N GLY A 15 -17.81 0.08 1.68
CA GLY A 15 -19.28 0.08 1.78
C GLY A 15 -19.86 -1.32 1.95
N ASP A 16 -19.31 -2.35 1.30
CA ASP A 16 -19.79 -3.73 1.46
C ASP A 16 -19.41 -4.28 2.83
N LYS A 17 -18.24 -3.97 3.36
CA LYS A 17 -17.82 -4.39 4.69
C LYS A 17 -18.69 -3.81 5.80
N ILE A 18 -19.01 -2.52 5.73
CA ILE A 18 -19.92 -1.91 6.71
C ILE A 18 -21.34 -2.46 6.57
N LYS A 19 -21.80 -2.74 5.33
CA LYS A 19 -23.06 -3.39 5.07
C LYS A 19 -23.14 -4.76 5.73
N GLU A 20 -22.15 -5.61 5.51
CA GLU A 20 -22.08 -6.95 6.09
C GLU A 20 -22.12 -6.90 7.62
N ALA A 21 -21.33 -6.01 8.22
CA ALA A 21 -21.34 -5.84 9.68
C ALA A 21 -22.71 -5.40 10.22
N ILE A 22 -23.33 -4.41 9.60
CA ILE A 22 -24.66 -3.91 10.04
C ILE A 22 -25.72 -4.97 9.87
N LEU A 23 -25.74 -5.71 8.76
CA LEU A 23 -26.70 -6.78 8.54
C LEU A 23 -26.53 -7.92 9.53
N THR A 24 -25.29 -8.31 9.84
CA THR A 24 -24.99 -9.30 10.86
C THR A 24 -25.57 -8.89 12.24
N PHE A 25 -25.37 -7.64 12.65
CA PHE A 25 -25.97 -7.15 13.90
C PHE A 25 -27.49 -7.09 13.83
N ALA A 26 -28.08 -6.67 12.70
CA ALA A 26 -29.53 -6.58 12.55
C ALA A 26 -30.17 -7.98 12.66
N ASP A 27 -29.60 -8.98 11.99
CA ASP A 27 -30.06 -10.37 12.03
C ASP A 27 -29.97 -10.97 13.44
N GLU A 28 -28.84 -10.77 14.11
CA GLU A 28 -28.64 -11.22 15.49
C GLU A 28 -29.60 -10.54 16.48
N TRP A 29 -29.85 -9.25 16.32
CA TRP A 29 -30.83 -8.53 17.16
C TRP A 29 -32.25 -9.04 16.94
N ALA A 30 -32.62 -9.33 15.69
CA ALA A 30 -33.94 -9.91 15.40
C ALA A 30 -34.06 -11.34 15.97
N ALA A 31 -33.02 -12.17 15.81
CA ALA A 31 -32.99 -13.53 16.35
C ALA A 31 -33.09 -13.57 17.88
N ASN A 32 -32.48 -12.60 18.54
CA ASN A 32 -32.52 -12.47 20.01
C ASN A 32 -33.69 -11.63 20.58
N GLY A 33 -34.62 -11.22 19.70
CA GLY A 33 -35.81 -10.42 20.12
C GLY A 33 -35.48 -9.00 20.55
N VAL A 34 -34.32 -8.47 20.25
CA VAL A 34 -33.90 -7.07 20.51
C VAL A 34 -34.51 -6.11 19.51
N ALA A 35 -34.66 -6.55 18.24
CA ALA A 35 -35.33 -5.82 17.18
C ALA A 35 -36.41 -6.68 16.53
N ASP A 36 -37.41 -6.06 15.90
CA ASP A 36 -38.37 -6.80 15.08
C ASP A 36 -37.83 -7.09 13.67
N LYS A 37 -38.49 -8.01 12.96
CA LYS A 37 -38.10 -8.39 11.61
C LYS A 37 -38.19 -7.22 10.60
N GLY A 38 -39.09 -6.27 10.84
CA GLY A 38 -39.22 -5.07 10.02
C GLY A 38 -37.96 -4.19 10.05
N PHE A 39 -37.15 -4.29 11.10
CA PHE A 39 -35.86 -3.61 11.14
C PHE A 39 -34.85 -4.24 10.15
N VAL A 40 -34.80 -5.57 10.07
CA VAL A 40 -33.95 -6.28 9.10
C VAL A 40 -34.37 -5.94 7.66
N ASP A 41 -35.68 -5.99 7.39
CA ASP A 41 -36.24 -5.62 6.08
C ASP A 41 -35.92 -4.16 5.73
N TYR A 42 -36.00 -3.24 6.69
CA TYR A 42 -35.65 -1.84 6.50
C TYR A 42 -34.16 -1.64 6.14
N VAL A 43 -33.26 -2.30 6.84
CA VAL A 43 -31.81 -2.18 6.55
C VAL A 43 -31.42 -2.80 5.21
N ASN A 44 -32.17 -3.83 4.77
CA ASN A 44 -31.96 -4.48 3.47
C ASN A 44 -32.60 -3.74 2.30
N ASP A 45 -33.50 -2.77 2.55
CA ASP A 45 -34.18 -2.03 1.47
C ASP A 45 -33.26 -0.96 0.87
N PRO A 46 -32.77 -1.13 -0.38
CA PRO A 46 -31.84 -0.18 -1.01
C PRO A 46 -32.47 1.20 -1.32
N GLN A 47 -33.79 1.32 -1.23
CA GLN A 47 -34.46 2.62 -1.34
C GLN A 47 -34.45 3.39 -0.01
N LYS A 48 -34.15 2.72 1.09
CA LYS A 48 -34.12 3.31 2.44
C LYS A 48 -32.71 3.38 3.01
N VAL A 49 -31.90 2.34 2.85
CA VAL A 49 -30.56 2.29 3.43
C VAL A 49 -29.56 1.93 2.34
N THR A 50 -28.56 2.78 2.16
CA THR A 50 -27.48 2.55 1.21
C THR A 50 -26.12 2.50 1.91
N PHE A 51 -25.16 1.89 1.22
CA PHE A 51 -23.78 1.70 1.68
C PHE A 51 -22.84 2.11 0.55
N PRO A 52 -22.73 3.42 0.28
CA PRO A 52 -21.86 3.90 -0.79
C PRO A 52 -20.42 3.47 -0.58
N TRP A 53 -19.77 3.03 -1.66
CA TRP A 53 -18.32 2.84 -1.62
C TRP A 53 -17.61 4.18 -1.64
N SER A 54 -16.48 4.26 -0.98
CA SER A 54 -15.60 5.42 -1.11
C SER A 54 -14.16 4.98 -1.29
N MET A 55 -13.41 5.75 -2.08
CA MET A 55 -11.96 5.70 -2.13
C MET A 55 -11.43 6.98 -1.49
N ILE A 56 -10.65 6.81 -0.44
CA ILE A 56 -9.97 7.91 0.23
C ILE A 56 -8.46 7.75 0.08
N ASP A 57 -7.77 8.85 -0.20
CA ASP A 57 -6.32 8.88 -0.26
C ASP A 57 -5.79 10.17 0.34
N LYS A 58 -5.22 10.04 1.53
CA LYS A 58 -4.51 11.10 2.25
C LYS A 58 -3.55 10.47 3.24
N ILE A 59 -2.26 10.75 3.10
CA ILE A 59 -1.25 10.25 4.04
C ILE A 59 -1.37 11.04 5.34
N THR A 60 -1.63 10.33 6.42
CA THR A 60 -1.83 10.88 7.77
C THR A 60 -0.89 10.17 8.76
N PRO A 61 0.40 10.54 8.80
CA PRO A 61 1.33 9.97 9.77
C PRO A 61 0.96 10.38 11.20
N ARG A 62 1.56 9.70 12.17
CA ARG A 62 1.33 10.03 13.58
C ARG A 62 1.69 11.48 13.88
N SER A 63 0.93 12.10 14.80
CA SER A 63 1.21 13.44 15.28
C SER A 63 2.64 13.53 15.85
N SER A 64 3.38 14.59 15.49
CA SER A 64 4.79 14.73 15.85
C SER A 64 5.03 16.00 16.69
N ALA A 65 6.06 15.97 17.52
CA ALA A 65 6.49 17.11 18.31
C ALA A 65 6.89 18.33 17.43
N LYS A 66 7.39 18.08 16.21
CA LYS A 66 7.71 19.14 15.25
C LYS A 66 6.46 19.94 14.85
N VAL A 67 5.37 19.24 14.51
CA VAL A 67 4.09 19.88 14.14
C VAL A 67 3.45 20.53 15.35
N GLN A 68 3.52 19.92 16.53
CA GLN A 68 3.10 20.54 17.79
C GLN A 68 3.79 21.90 18.00
N GLY A 69 5.11 21.96 17.79
CA GLY A 69 5.87 23.21 17.90
C GLY A 69 5.33 24.29 16.98
N TYR A 70 5.13 23.98 15.71
CA TYR A 70 4.56 24.93 14.73
C TYR A 70 3.16 25.43 15.14
N LEU A 71 2.30 24.55 15.63
CA LEU A 71 0.96 24.93 16.06
C LEU A 71 1.01 25.86 17.29
N LYS A 72 1.92 25.60 18.24
CA LYS A 72 2.13 26.48 19.40
C LYS A 72 2.63 27.87 18.98
N GLU A 73 3.57 27.94 18.03
CA GLU A 73 4.07 29.21 17.47
C GLU A 73 2.95 30.01 16.78
N LEU A 74 1.98 29.32 16.17
CA LEU A 74 0.79 29.92 15.56
C LEU A 74 -0.31 30.28 16.58
N GLY A 75 -0.10 30.05 17.89
CA GLY A 75 -1.02 30.38 18.95
C GLY A 75 -2.14 29.38 19.19
N PHE A 76 -2.05 28.16 18.64
CA PHE A 76 -3.01 27.10 18.96
C PHE A 76 -2.78 26.57 20.38
N GLY A 77 -3.86 26.53 21.18
CA GLY A 77 -3.92 25.80 22.43
C GLY A 77 -4.14 24.30 22.22
N ASP A 78 -4.11 23.54 23.29
CA ASP A 78 -4.46 22.10 23.29
C ASP A 78 -3.72 21.28 22.20
N THR A 79 -2.42 21.48 22.11
CA THR A 79 -1.56 20.79 21.11
C THR A 79 -0.68 19.70 21.73
N GLU A 80 -0.96 19.30 22.97
CA GLU A 80 -0.12 18.34 23.68
C GLU A 80 -0.19 16.94 23.08
N LEU A 81 0.97 16.28 23.03
CA LEU A 81 1.08 14.88 22.66
C LEU A 81 0.84 14.01 23.90
N ILE A 82 -0.22 13.20 23.87
CA ILE A 82 -0.58 12.29 24.95
C ILE A 82 -0.01 10.91 24.60
N HIS A 83 0.95 10.46 25.37
CA HIS A 83 1.57 9.14 25.22
C HIS A 83 0.88 8.12 26.12
N THR A 84 0.44 7.00 25.54
CA THR A 84 -0.15 5.87 26.23
C THR A 84 0.53 4.59 25.80
N GLU A 85 0.25 3.48 26.50
CA GLU A 85 0.73 2.15 26.10
C GLU A 85 0.27 1.74 24.69
N LYS A 86 -0.86 2.26 24.21
CA LYS A 86 -1.45 1.94 22.90
C LYS A 86 -1.00 2.87 21.79
N GLY A 87 -0.32 3.98 22.09
CA GLY A 87 0.17 4.93 21.08
C GLY A 87 0.17 6.39 21.56
N THR A 88 0.48 7.28 20.62
CA THR A 88 0.50 8.72 20.82
C THR A 88 -0.76 9.33 20.20
N TYR A 89 -1.43 10.17 20.96
CA TYR A 89 -2.65 10.89 20.57
C TYR A 89 -2.41 12.40 20.65
N ALA A 90 -3.14 13.17 19.85
CA ALA A 90 -3.13 14.63 19.88
C ALA A 90 -4.50 15.17 19.48
N ALA A 91 -4.79 16.40 19.86
CA ALA A 91 -5.99 17.12 19.41
C ALA A 91 -5.85 17.68 17.96
N PHE A 92 -4.80 17.32 17.25
CA PHE A 92 -4.56 17.67 15.85
C PHE A 92 -4.17 16.47 15.01
N VAL A 93 -4.41 16.55 13.71
CA VAL A 93 -4.01 15.54 12.73
C VAL A 93 -2.86 16.10 11.90
N ASN A 94 -1.78 15.32 11.79
CA ASN A 94 -0.72 15.59 10.82
C ASN A 94 -1.10 14.91 9.50
N ALA A 95 -1.22 15.68 8.42
CA ALA A 95 -1.65 15.17 7.13
C ALA A 95 -0.93 15.89 5.99
N GLU A 96 -0.76 15.20 4.86
CA GLU A 96 -0.27 15.83 3.63
C GLU A 96 -1.29 16.82 3.03
N ASN A 97 -0.82 17.64 2.09
CA ASN A 97 -1.70 18.58 1.39
C ASN A 97 -2.59 17.87 0.36
N ALA A 98 -2.05 16.91 -0.38
CA ALA A 98 -2.80 16.11 -1.35
C ALA A 98 -3.96 15.37 -0.67
N GLN A 99 -5.11 15.33 -1.32
CA GLN A 99 -6.27 14.60 -0.83
C GLN A 99 -7.17 14.19 -1.98
N TYR A 100 -7.62 12.95 -1.96
CA TYR A 100 -8.59 12.42 -2.91
C TYR A 100 -9.71 11.74 -2.14
N LEU A 101 -10.94 12.10 -2.47
CA LEU A 101 -12.14 11.45 -1.96
C LEU A 101 -13.10 11.25 -3.12
N VAL A 102 -13.31 9.99 -3.49
CA VAL A 102 -14.22 9.58 -4.56
C VAL A 102 -15.30 8.71 -3.93
N ILE A 103 -16.56 9.06 -4.14
CA ILE A 103 -17.71 8.46 -3.45
C ILE A 103 -18.74 8.00 -4.48
N GLU A 104 -19.29 6.82 -4.27
CA GLU A 104 -20.47 6.34 -4.99
C GLU A 104 -21.69 7.21 -4.64
N ASP A 105 -22.32 7.79 -5.66
CA ASP A 105 -23.44 8.73 -5.48
C ASP A 105 -24.79 8.00 -5.30
N THR A 106 -24.93 7.30 -4.18
CA THR A 106 -26.14 6.53 -3.81
C THR A 106 -26.69 6.97 -2.46
N PHE A 107 -27.29 8.16 -2.41
CA PHE A 107 -27.84 8.79 -1.20
C PHE A 107 -29.36 8.92 -1.29
N PRO A 108 -30.15 8.04 -0.66
CA PRO A 108 -31.60 8.00 -0.83
C PRO A 108 -32.35 9.20 -0.25
N ASN A 109 -31.70 9.98 0.63
CA ASN A 109 -32.25 11.20 1.22
C ASN A 109 -31.49 12.48 0.81
N GLY A 110 -30.66 12.39 -0.26
CA GLY A 110 -29.78 13.47 -0.69
C GLY A 110 -28.50 13.57 0.15
N ARG A 111 -27.62 14.46 -0.22
CA ARG A 111 -26.32 14.70 0.42
C ARG A 111 -25.90 16.17 0.36
N PRO A 112 -24.96 16.62 1.20
CA PRO A 112 -24.32 17.93 1.04
C PRO A 112 -23.58 18.05 -0.31
N ALA A 113 -23.43 19.28 -0.81
CA ALA A 113 -22.73 19.60 -2.05
C ALA A 113 -21.19 19.57 -1.86
N LEU A 114 -20.65 18.40 -1.46
CA LEU A 114 -19.21 18.22 -1.15
C LEU A 114 -18.34 18.31 -2.42
N GLU A 115 -18.91 18.19 -3.61
CA GLU A 115 -18.22 18.46 -4.88
C GLU A 115 -17.64 19.88 -4.94
N GLN A 116 -18.24 20.83 -4.24
CA GLN A 116 -17.69 22.20 -4.12
C GLN A 116 -16.39 22.24 -3.30
N ALA A 117 -16.12 21.22 -2.51
CA ALA A 117 -14.87 21.03 -1.77
C ALA A 117 -13.91 20.03 -2.44
N GLY A 118 -14.16 19.65 -3.70
CA GLY A 118 -13.30 18.77 -4.49
C GLY A 118 -13.58 17.28 -4.33
N VAL A 119 -14.67 16.88 -3.64
CA VAL A 119 -15.09 15.47 -3.57
C VAL A 119 -15.67 15.05 -4.93
N ILE A 120 -15.25 13.91 -5.44
CA ILE A 120 -15.74 13.35 -6.71
C ILE A 120 -16.86 12.36 -6.40
N PHE A 121 -18.07 12.65 -6.89
CA PHE A 121 -19.19 11.72 -6.85
C PHE A 121 -19.35 11.02 -8.21
N THR A 122 -19.50 9.69 -8.18
CA THR A 122 -19.54 8.87 -9.39
C THR A 122 -20.29 7.55 -9.13
N ASP A 123 -20.25 6.63 -10.09
CA ASP A 123 -20.77 5.28 -9.93
C ASP A 123 -19.76 4.35 -9.20
N ARG A 124 -20.25 3.26 -8.64
CA ARG A 124 -19.48 2.26 -7.89
C ARG A 124 -18.29 1.69 -8.68
N ASN A 125 -18.49 1.38 -9.96
CA ASN A 125 -17.43 0.83 -10.80
C ASN A 125 -16.28 1.84 -11.01
N THR A 126 -16.60 3.12 -11.09
CA THR A 126 -15.57 4.18 -11.19
C THR A 126 -14.83 4.34 -9.87
N VAL A 127 -15.49 4.24 -8.71
CA VAL A 127 -14.82 4.21 -7.38
C VAL A 127 -13.82 3.06 -7.32
N ASP A 128 -14.22 1.84 -7.73
CA ASP A 128 -13.33 0.67 -7.80
C ASP A 128 -12.12 0.92 -8.71
N LYS A 129 -12.35 1.48 -9.90
CA LYS A 129 -11.26 1.81 -10.82
C LYS A 129 -10.26 2.81 -10.25
N VAL A 130 -10.72 3.82 -9.51
CA VAL A 130 -9.81 4.78 -8.83
C VAL A 130 -9.01 4.08 -7.75
N GLU A 131 -9.64 3.22 -6.95
CA GLU A 131 -8.94 2.42 -5.95
C GLU A 131 -7.88 1.53 -6.59
N ARG A 132 -8.24 0.79 -7.65
CA ARG A 132 -7.30 -0.08 -8.38
C ARG A 132 -6.15 0.71 -9.00
N MET A 133 -6.41 1.86 -9.61
CA MET A 133 -5.38 2.76 -10.13
C MET A 133 -4.34 3.09 -9.04
N LYS A 134 -4.80 3.51 -7.86
CA LYS A 134 -3.95 3.87 -6.73
C LYS A 134 -3.21 2.67 -6.16
N VAL A 135 -3.92 1.59 -5.85
CA VAL A 135 -3.41 0.45 -5.08
C VAL A 135 -2.54 -0.48 -5.93
N CYS A 136 -2.92 -0.70 -7.20
CA CYS A 136 -2.21 -1.64 -8.07
C CYS A 136 -1.11 -0.98 -8.91
N THR A 137 -1.11 0.36 -9.04
CA THR A 137 -0.21 1.02 -10.01
C THR A 137 0.44 2.29 -9.49
N CYS A 138 -0.36 3.33 -9.13
CA CYS A 138 0.15 4.70 -9.10
C CYS A 138 0.77 5.14 -7.78
N LEU A 139 0.47 4.49 -6.65
CA LEU A 139 1.02 4.84 -5.33
C LEU A 139 1.60 3.62 -4.61
N ASN A 140 0.77 2.62 -4.33
CA ASN A 140 1.15 1.60 -3.36
C ASN A 140 2.30 0.67 -3.83
N PRO A 141 2.40 0.29 -5.12
CA PRO A 141 3.57 -0.46 -5.62
C PRO A 141 4.88 0.33 -5.48
N LEU A 142 4.83 1.62 -5.82
CA LEU A 142 5.99 2.52 -5.74
C LEU A 142 6.47 2.65 -4.30
N HIS A 143 5.53 2.89 -3.39
CA HIS A 143 5.77 3.00 -1.96
C HIS A 143 6.36 1.71 -1.37
N THR A 144 5.85 0.54 -1.81
CA THR A 144 6.39 -0.77 -1.36
C THR A 144 7.80 -1.01 -1.86
N ALA A 145 8.06 -0.78 -3.14
CA ALA A 145 9.38 -0.99 -3.71
C ALA A 145 10.43 -0.10 -3.04
N MET A 146 10.12 1.20 -2.87
CA MET A 146 11.06 2.11 -2.21
C MET A 146 11.29 1.72 -0.75
N ALA A 147 10.25 1.42 0.02
CA ALA A 147 10.38 1.08 1.44
C ALA A 147 11.24 -0.16 1.69
N VAL A 148 11.11 -1.18 0.84
CA VAL A 148 11.93 -2.39 0.91
C VAL A 148 13.41 -2.05 0.72
N TYR A 149 13.74 -1.32 -0.34
CA TYR A 149 15.12 -0.91 -0.62
C TYR A 149 15.61 0.13 0.39
N GLY A 150 14.74 1.00 0.88
CA GLY A 150 15.05 1.94 1.94
C GLY A 150 15.49 1.26 3.23
N CYS A 151 14.77 0.23 3.68
CA CYS A 151 15.16 -0.59 4.82
C CYS A 151 16.53 -1.25 4.59
N LEU A 152 16.76 -1.85 3.41
CA LEU A 152 18.02 -2.51 3.06
C LEU A 152 19.21 -1.53 3.02
N LEU A 153 18.99 -0.28 2.63
CA LEU A 153 20.01 0.75 2.53
C LEU A 153 20.12 1.65 3.76
N GLY A 154 19.37 1.32 4.84
CA GLY A 154 19.45 2.00 6.13
C GLY A 154 18.72 3.34 6.21
N TYR A 155 17.79 3.63 5.31
CA TYR A 155 16.96 4.84 5.40
C TYR A 155 15.92 4.72 6.50
N THR A 156 15.58 5.87 7.07
CA THR A 156 14.58 6.00 8.14
C THR A 156 13.45 6.98 7.80
N LEU A 157 13.57 7.71 6.68
CA LEU A 157 12.56 8.63 6.18
C LEU A 157 12.34 8.43 4.67
N ILE A 158 11.10 8.32 4.27
CA ILE A 158 10.67 8.22 2.86
C ILE A 158 11.19 9.38 2.02
N ALA A 159 11.13 10.61 2.55
CA ALA A 159 11.61 11.79 1.84
C ALA A 159 13.13 11.79 1.59
N ASP A 160 13.91 11.06 2.40
CA ASP A 160 15.35 10.92 2.18
C ASP A 160 15.64 9.85 1.11
N GLU A 161 14.83 8.80 1.03
CA GLU A 161 14.91 7.82 -0.06
C GLU A 161 14.68 8.48 -1.42
N MET A 162 13.79 9.49 -1.50
CA MET A 162 13.53 10.23 -2.74
C MET A 162 14.71 11.09 -3.22
N LYS A 163 15.72 11.32 -2.36
CA LYS A 163 16.98 11.96 -2.74
C LYS A 163 17.99 10.96 -3.31
N ASP A 164 17.76 9.66 -3.12
CA ASP A 164 18.58 8.59 -3.67
C ASP A 164 18.21 8.34 -5.15
N PRO A 165 19.13 8.58 -6.10
CA PRO A 165 18.81 8.49 -7.52
C PRO A 165 18.46 7.08 -7.97
N GLN A 166 18.95 6.03 -7.31
CA GLN A 166 18.64 4.65 -7.67
C GLN A 166 17.27 4.22 -7.14
N ILE A 167 16.92 4.57 -5.88
CA ILE A 167 15.58 4.27 -5.34
C ILE A 167 14.52 5.06 -6.12
N LYS A 168 14.74 6.36 -6.30
CA LYS A 168 13.84 7.21 -7.11
C LYS A 168 13.69 6.66 -8.53
N GLY A 169 14.80 6.36 -9.20
CA GLY A 169 14.78 5.80 -10.56
C GLY A 169 14.07 4.45 -10.64
N LEU A 170 14.19 3.59 -9.63
CA LEU A 170 13.46 2.32 -9.57
C LEU A 170 11.95 2.53 -9.57
N ILE A 171 11.45 3.39 -8.67
CA ILE A 171 10.00 3.61 -8.57
C ILE A 171 9.44 4.39 -9.76
N GLU A 172 10.20 5.31 -10.35
CA GLU A 172 9.83 5.95 -11.62
C GLU A 172 9.67 4.92 -12.74
N LYS A 173 10.60 3.97 -12.87
CA LYS A 173 10.52 2.91 -13.87
C LYS A 173 9.38 1.94 -13.61
N ILE A 174 9.13 1.55 -12.35
CA ILE A 174 7.94 0.75 -11.98
C ILE A 174 6.67 1.50 -12.37
N GLY A 175 6.54 2.78 -12.01
CA GLY A 175 5.35 3.56 -12.28
C GLY A 175 5.11 3.82 -13.76
N TYR A 176 6.07 4.46 -14.43
CA TYR A 176 5.89 4.93 -15.79
C TYR A 176 6.08 3.84 -16.86
N GLN A 177 7.02 2.90 -16.67
CA GLN A 177 7.35 1.93 -17.71
C GLN A 177 6.59 0.60 -17.55
N GLU A 178 6.26 0.19 -16.32
CA GLU A 178 5.61 -1.09 -16.07
C GLU A 178 4.17 -0.94 -15.56
N GLY A 179 3.86 0.08 -14.78
CA GLY A 179 2.53 0.33 -14.24
C GLY A 179 1.58 1.00 -15.24
N LEU A 180 1.93 2.20 -15.70
CA LEU A 180 1.06 3.01 -16.58
C LEU A 180 0.59 2.29 -17.85
N PRO A 181 1.41 1.47 -18.56
CA PRO A 181 0.93 0.79 -19.76
C PRO A 181 -0.27 -0.14 -19.57
N VAL A 182 -0.49 -0.62 -18.35
CA VAL A 182 -1.59 -1.55 -17.99
C VAL A 182 -2.50 -1.01 -16.89
N VAL A 183 -2.39 0.28 -16.56
CA VAL A 183 -3.17 0.90 -15.50
C VAL A 183 -4.67 0.87 -15.78
N THR A 184 -5.46 0.61 -14.76
CA THR A 184 -6.91 0.82 -14.80
C THR A 184 -7.19 2.32 -14.81
N ASN A 185 -7.57 2.88 -15.96
CA ASN A 185 -7.92 4.29 -16.06
C ASN A 185 -9.36 4.52 -15.59
N PRO A 186 -9.59 5.30 -14.53
CA PRO A 186 -10.93 5.56 -14.00
C PRO A 186 -11.70 6.64 -14.78
N GLY A 187 -11.02 7.44 -15.59
CA GLY A 187 -11.62 8.54 -16.36
C GLY A 187 -11.90 9.83 -15.57
N VAL A 188 -12.02 9.75 -14.24
CA VAL A 188 -12.27 10.91 -13.36
C VAL A 188 -10.97 11.49 -12.76
N LEU A 189 -9.89 10.72 -12.77
CA LEU A 189 -8.52 11.12 -12.42
C LEU A 189 -7.57 10.64 -13.51
N ASN A 190 -6.57 11.44 -13.82
CA ASN A 190 -5.53 11.06 -14.78
C ASN A 190 -4.43 10.26 -14.04
N PRO A 191 -4.16 9.00 -14.43
CA PRO A 191 -3.15 8.18 -13.77
C PRO A 191 -1.71 8.74 -13.85
N GLU A 192 -1.35 9.38 -14.97
CA GLU A 192 -0.02 9.96 -15.16
C GLU A 192 0.18 11.19 -14.26
N ASP A 193 -0.82 12.08 -14.18
CA ASP A 193 -0.77 13.23 -13.27
C ASP A 193 -0.73 12.78 -11.81
N PHE A 194 -1.45 11.71 -11.48
CA PHE A 194 -1.44 11.13 -10.14
C PHE A 194 -0.05 10.57 -9.76
N ILE A 195 0.59 9.78 -10.64
CA ILE A 195 1.98 9.30 -10.40
C ILE A 195 2.94 10.48 -10.26
N LYS A 196 2.82 11.49 -11.11
CA LYS A 196 3.67 12.68 -11.05
C LYS A 196 3.53 13.38 -9.70
N GLU A 197 2.32 13.60 -9.22
CA GLU A 197 2.09 14.18 -7.89
C GLU A 197 2.69 13.32 -6.78
N VAL A 198 2.51 12.00 -6.85
CA VAL A 198 3.10 11.04 -5.89
C VAL A 198 4.63 11.20 -5.84
N LEU A 199 5.30 11.19 -6.98
CA LEU A 199 6.76 11.21 -7.08
C LEU A 199 7.37 12.58 -6.78
N GLU A 200 6.71 13.68 -7.19
CA GLU A 200 7.28 15.03 -7.10
C GLU A 200 6.87 15.77 -5.84
N GLN A 201 5.71 15.46 -5.25
CA GLN A 201 5.15 16.24 -4.13
C GLN A 201 4.94 15.40 -2.86
N ARG A 202 4.34 14.22 -2.98
CA ARG A 202 3.91 13.45 -1.82
C ARG A 202 5.07 12.72 -1.16
N LEU A 203 5.81 11.91 -1.90
CA LEU A 203 6.94 11.13 -1.37
C LEU A 203 8.17 11.99 -1.04
N THR A 204 8.30 13.17 -1.64
CA THR A 204 9.38 14.12 -1.35
C THR A 204 9.12 15.01 -0.14
N ASN A 205 7.94 14.95 0.46
CA ASN A 205 7.54 15.84 1.54
C ASN A 205 8.23 15.50 2.87
N GLY A 206 9.34 16.17 3.17
CA GLY A 206 10.10 15.99 4.42
C GLY A 206 9.38 16.48 5.70
N ASN A 207 8.20 17.09 5.59
CA ASN A 207 7.38 17.45 6.75
C ASN A 207 6.48 16.29 7.21
N LEU A 208 6.38 15.24 6.41
CA LEU A 208 5.70 14.00 6.78
C LEU A 208 6.75 13.01 7.30
N PRO A 209 6.78 12.72 8.61
CA PRO A 209 7.75 11.78 9.19
C PRO A 209 7.32 10.32 8.92
N ASP A 210 7.19 9.95 7.66
CA ASP A 210 6.88 8.60 7.26
C ASP A 210 8.15 7.76 7.07
N THR A 211 8.10 6.50 7.47
CA THR A 211 9.28 5.63 7.53
C THR A 211 9.13 4.40 6.64
N PRO A 212 10.23 3.94 5.97
CA PRO A 212 10.18 2.70 5.21
C PRO A 212 9.76 1.50 6.06
N GLN A 213 10.16 1.44 7.33
CA GLN A 213 9.79 0.37 8.24
C GLN A 213 8.27 0.27 8.44
N ARG A 214 7.57 1.41 8.54
CA ARG A 214 6.10 1.42 8.65
C ARG A 214 5.45 0.88 7.37
N ILE A 215 5.98 1.26 6.21
CA ILE A 215 5.42 0.84 4.92
C ILE A 215 5.69 -0.65 4.65
N ALA A 216 6.84 -1.16 5.10
CA ALA A 216 7.23 -2.56 4.94
C ALA A 216 6.44 -3.54 5.84
N SER A 217 5.59 -3.06 6.77
CA SER A 217 4.69 -3.93 7.54
C SER A 217 3.72 -4.67 6.61
N ASP A 218 3.40 -5.91 6.96
CA ASP A 218 2.41 -6.75 6.24
C ASP A 218 2.64 -6.86 4.73
N THR A 219 3.90 -6.83 4.27
CA THR A 219 4.22 -6.84 2.83
C THR A 219 3.76 -8.12 2.16
N SER A 220 3.81 -9.28 2.84
CA SER A 220 3.29 -10.54 2.31
C SER A 220 1.81 -10.48 1.93
N GLN A 221 1.02 -9.66 2.63
CA GLN A 221 -0.41 -9.47 2.39
C GLN A 221 -0.69 -8.42 1.30
N LYS A 222 0.35 -7.74 0.82
CA LYS A 222 0.23 -6.57 -0.06
C LYS A 222 0.79 -6.80 -1.45
N VAL A 223 1.85 -7.61 -1.60
CA VAL A 223 2.56 -7.76 -2.88
C VAL A 223 1.68 -8.35 -3.98
N GLY A 224 0.70 -9.18 -3.64
CA GLY A 224 -0.26 -9.74 -4.60
C GLY A 224 -1.09 -8.66 -5.30
N ILE A 225 -1.66 -7.74 -4.54
CA ILE A 225 -2.45 -6.64 -5.11
C ILE A 225 -1.57 -5.54 -5.69
N ARG A 226 -0.39 -5.29 -5.11
CA ARG A 226 0.50 -4.19 -5.52
C ARG A 226 1.37 -4.51 -6.74
N PHE A 227 1.83 -5.75 -6.88
CA PHE A 227 2.62 -6.21 -8.01
C PHE A 227 1.92 -7.28 -8.83
N GLY A 228 1.27 -8.24 -8.16
CA GLY A 228 0.61 -9.37 -8.82
C GLY A 228 -0.48 -8.95 -9.79
N GLU A 229 -1.28 -7.94 -9.48
CA GLU A 229 -2.32 -7.45 -10.40
C GLU A 229 -1.72 -6.83 -11.67
N THR A 230 -0.63 -6.07 -11.55
CA THR A 230 0.11 -5.56 -12.72
C THR A 230 0.71 -6.71 -13.54
N ILE A 231 1.32 -7.70 -12.88
CA ILE A 231 1.85 -8.91 -13.54
C ILE A 231 0.76 -9.63 -14.33
N LYS A 232 -0.42 -9.85 -13.72
CA LYS A 232 -1.57 -10.46 -14.39
C LYS A 232 -2.05 -9.66 -15.60
N ALA A 233 -2.07 -8.33 -15.49
CA ALA A 233 -2.50 -7.46 -16.58
C ALA A 233 -1.58 -7.54 -17.81
N TYR A 234 -0.30 -7.89 -17.63
CA TYR A 234 0.63 -8.14 -18.74
C TYR A 234 0.40 -9.49 -19.44
N GLY A 235 -0.22 -10.47 -18.79
CA GLY A 235 -0.41 -11.80 -19.36
C GLY A 235 0.91 -12.43 -19.82
N ASP A 236 0.96 -12.95 -21.04
CA ASP A 236 2.18 -13.58 -21.61
C ASP A 236 3.40 -12.66 -21.72
N LYS A 237 3.19 -11.34 -21.64
CA LYS A 237 4.26 -10.34 -21.65
C LYS A 237 4.83 -10.07 -20.25
N ALA A 238 4.30 -10.67 -19.21
CA ALA A 238 4.81 -10.50 -17.84
C ALA A 238 6.30 -10.83 -17.73
N LYS A 239 6.76 -11.84 -18.47
CA LYS A 239 8.18 -12.24 -18.55
C LYS A 239 9.13 -11.11 -18.99
N ASP A 240 8.62 -10.06 -19.67
CA ASP A 240 9.42 -8.92 -20.14
C ASP A 240 9.63 -7.84 -19.07
N LEU A 241 8.87 -7.89 -17.98
CA LEU A 241 9.03 -7.01 -16.82
C LEU A 241 10.44 -7.12 -16.23
N LYS A 242 10.94 -6.00 -15.71
CA LYS A 242 12.31 -5.87 -15.17
C LYS A 242 12.33 -5.31 -13.76
N TYR A 243 11.56 -4.27 -13.49
CA TYR A 243 11.64 -3.47 -12.27
C TYR A 243 10.74 -4.01 -11.16
N ILE A 244 9.54 -4.48 -11.50
CA ILE A 244 8.68 -5.19 -10.55
C ILE A 244 9.36 -6.49 -10.07
N PRO A 245 9.93 -7.35 -10.96
CA PRO A 245 10.72 -8.50 -10.52
C PRO A 245 11.93 -8.12 -9.65
N LEU A 246 12.61 -7.01 -9.94
CA LEU A 246 13.69 -6.51 -9.10
C LEU A 246 13.17 -6.07 -7.72
N ALA A 247 12.02 -5.42 -7.64
CA ALA A 247 11.39 -5.05 -6.36
C ALA A 247 11.00 -6.29 -5.54
N ILE A 248 10.50 -7.36 -6.18
CA ILE A 248 10.19 -8.63 -5.52
C ILE A 248 11.46 -9.31 -5.01
N ALA A 249 12.54 -9.32 -5.80
CA ALA A 249 13.83 -9.83 -5.36
C ALA A 249 14.37 -9.04 -4.16
N GLY A 250 14.22 -7.71 -4.17
CA GLY A 250 14.53 -6.86 -3.03
C GLY A 250 13.75 -7.21 -1.77
N TRP A 251 12.45 -7.52 -1.91
CA TRP A 251 11.64 -7.99 -0.78
C TRP A 251 12.13 -9.34 -0.23
N CYS A 252 12.43 -10.31 -1.08
CA CYS A 252 13.04 -11.57 -0.63
C CYS A 252 14.38 -11.33 0.10
N ARG A 253 15.19 -10.38 -0.38
CA ARG A 253 16.46 -9.98 0.25
C ARG A 253 16.24 -9.30 1.61
N TYR A 254 15.20 -8.46 1.74
CA TYR A 254 14.79 -7.83 2.99
C TYR A 254 14.47 -8.86 4.07
N LEU A 255 13.79 -9.96 3.72
CA LEU A 255 13.41 -11.03 4.66
C LEU A 255 14.61 -11.72 5.35
N LEU A 256 15.84 -11.57 4.83
CA LEU A 256 17.05 -12.04 5.51
C LEU A 256 17.42 -11.23 6.73
N ALA A 257 16.75 -10.10 7.01
CA ALA A 257 17.01 -9.22 8.16
C ALA A 257 18.44 -8.69 8.25
N VAL A 258 19.13 -8.54 7.12
CA VAL A 258 20.51 -8.04 7.05
C VAL A 258 20.55 -6.91 6.01
N ASP A 259 21.11 -5.77 6.36
CA ASP A 259 21.24 -4.61 5.50
C ASP A 259 22.35 -4.77 4.43
N ASP A 260 22.54 -3.74 3.62
CA ASP A 260 23.55 -3.74 2.55
C ASP A 260 25.00 -3.71 3.05
N GLU A 261 25.23 -3.35 4.32
CA GLU A 261 26.54 -3.41 4.98
C GLU A 261 26.80 -4.73 5.71
N GLY A 262 25.81 -5.64 5.73
CA GLY A 262 25.91 -6.92 6.43
C GLY A 262 25.51 -6.87 7.90
N LYS A 263 24.85 -5.79 8.35
CA LYS A 263 24.37 -5.63 9.73
C LYS A 263 22.93 -6.13 9.86
N HIS A 264 22.63 -6.82 10.95
CA HIS A 264 21.26 -7.22 11.27
C HIS A 264 20.39 -6.01 11.62
N PHE A 265 19.15 -6.04 11.17
CA PHE A 265 18.10 -5.09 11.54
C PHE A 265 16.79 -5.82 11.84
N GLU A 266 15.91 -5.15 12.59
CA GLU A 266 14.59 -5.70 12.93
C GLU A 266 13.63 -5.56 11.74
N LEU A 267 13.01 -6.67 11.35
CA LEU A 267 11.99 -6.69 10.31
C LEU A 267 10.66 -6.10 10.82
N SER A 268 9.96 -5.43 9.94
CA SER A 268 8.60 -4.96 10.24
C SER A 268 7.63 -6.13 10.43
N PRO A 269 6.60 -5.98 11.27
CA PRO A 269 5.62 -7.04 11.50
C PRO A 269 4.97 -7.52 10.19
N ASP A 270 4.83 -8.85 10.06
CA ASP A 270 4.18 -9.48 8.93
C ASP A 270 3.59 -10.84 9.38
N PRO A 271 2.32 -11.16 9.07
CA PRO A 271 1.69 -12.41 9.49
C PRO A 271 2.42 -13.68 9.04
N LEU A 272 3.07 -13.64 7.86
CA LEU A 272 3.79 -14.78 7.30
C LEU A 272 5.30 -14.74 7.60
N LEU A 273 5.79 -13.78 8.39
CA LEU A 273 7.22 -13.53 8.58
C LEU A 273 7.99 -14.78 9.00
N LYS A 274 7.45 -15.54 9.96
CA LYS A 274 8.09 -16.76 10.47
C LYS A 274 8.27 -17.82 9.38
N ASP A 275 7.24 -18.04 8.58
CA ASP A 275 7.25 -19.07 7.53
C ASP A 275 8.13 -18.64 6.36
N LEU A 276 8.11 -17.34 6.01
CA LEU A 276 8.97 -16.77 4.97
C LEU A 276 10.45 -16.86 5.35
N GLN A 277 10.80 -16.53 6.60
CA GLN A 277 12.18 -16.66 7.08
C GLN A 277 12.63 -18.13 7.15
N ALA A 278 11.76 -19.06 7.56
CA ALA A 278 12.05 -20.48 7.55
C ALA A 278 12.34 -21.01 6.13
N ALA A 279 11.63 -20.52 5.12
CA ALA A 279 11.88 -20.87 3.72
C ALA A 279 13.26 -20.41 3.23
N LEU A 280 13.78 -19.33 3.79
CA LEU A 280 15.08 -18.74 3.44
C LEU A 280 16.23 -19.20 4.36
N GLU A 281 15.96 -20.10 5.30
CA GLU A 281 16.98 -20.59 6.26
C GLU A 281 18.19 -21.18 5.53
N GLY A 282 19.38 -20.85 6.01
CA GLY A 282 20.66 -21.30 5.45
C GLY A 282 21.19 -20.47 4.29
N ILE A 283 20.47 -19.43 3.83
CA ILE A 283 21.03 -18.46 2.89
C ILE A 283 22.08 -17.62 3.60
N THR A 284 23.25 -17.50 2.96
CA THR A 284 24.39 -16.79 3.51
C THR A 284 24.87 -15.71 2.54
N LEU A 285 24.98 -14.46 3.02
CA LEU A 285 25.56 -13.38 2.22
C LEU A 285 27.00 -13.71 1.81
N GLY A 286 27.34 -13.41 0.57
CA GLY A 286 28.61 -13.77 -0.04
C GLY A 286 28.62 -15.15 -0.70
N ASN A 287 27.53 -15.92 -0.58
CA ASN A 287 27.41 -17.25 -1.17
C ASN A 287 26.06 -17.42 -1.90
N PRO A 288 25.91 -16.95 -3.14
CA PRO A 288 24.69 -17.11 -3.92
C PRO A 288 24.23 -18.57 -4.09
N ASP A 289 25.17 -19.52 -4.14
CA ASP A 289 24.81 -20.95 -4.23
C ASP A 289 23.97 -21.43 -3.05
N SER A 290 24.04 -20.77 -1.89
CA SER A 290 23.21 -21.09 -0.72
C SER A 290 21.72 -20.79 -0.92
N ALA A 291 21.37 -19.96 -1.91
CA ALA A 291 19.99 -19.57 -2.22
C ALA A 291 19.29 -20.53 -3.19
N LYS A 292 20.02 -21.44 -3.84
CA LYS A 292 19.45 -22.33 -4.86
C LYS A 292 18.22 -23.10 -4.38
N GLY A 293 17.10 -22.85 -5.04
CA GLY A 293 15.80 -23.49 -4.77
C GLY A 293 15.09 -23.00 -3.50
N LYS A 294 15.67 -22.10 -2.72
CA LYS A 294 15.10 -21.59 -1.47
C LYS A 294 13.93 -20.62 -1.71
N LEU A 295 13.95 -19.86 -2.79
CA LEU A 295 12.90 -18.90 -3.10
C LEU A 295 11.64 -19.58 -3.69
N LYS A 296 11.75 -20.83 -4.12
CA LYS A 296 10.66 -21.50 -4.87
C LYS A 296 9.34 -21.54 -4.11
N SER A 297 9.37 -21.87 -2.82
CA SER A 297 8.15 -21.93 -1.98
C SER A 297 7.49 -20.57 -1.79
N ILE A 298 8.25 -19.49 -1.89
CA ILE A 298 7.76 -18.10 -1.80
C ILE A 298 7.22 -17.68 -3.16
N LEU A 299 8.04 -17.78 -4.22
CA LEU A 299 7.72 -17.24 -5.55
C LEU A 299 6.62 -18.02 -6.29
N ALA A 300 6.43 -19.31 -5.98
CA ALA A 300 5.33 -20.12 -6.51
C ALA A 300 4.03 -19.96 -5.70
N ASN A 301 4.04 -19.20 -4.59
CA ASN A 301 2.88 -19.10 -3.71
C ASN A 301 1.83 -18.14 -4.29
N LYS A 302 0.73 -18.74 -4.78
CA LYS A 302 -0.40 -18.00 -5.37
C LYS A 302 -1.18 -17.16 -4.36
N ASP A 303 -1.13 -17.50 -3.07
CA ASP A 303 -1.79 -16.71 -2.01
C ASP A 303 -1.04 -15.40 -1.75
N ILE A 304 0.28 -15.39 -1.97
CA ILE A 304 1.10 -14.18 -1.81
C ILE A 304 1.03 -13.28 -3.06
N PHE A 305 1.21 -13.83 -4.26
CA PHE A 305 1.34 -13.04 -5.49
C PHE A 305 0.10 -13.06 -6.39
N GLY A 306 -0.91 -13.88 -6.07
CA GLY A 306 -2.07 -14.10 -6.91
C GLY A 306 -1.80 -14.96 -8.15
N SER A 307 -0.55 -15.37 -8.37
CA SER A 307 -0.09 -16.28 -9.44
C SER A 307 1.21 -16.96 -9.01
N ASP A 308 1.53 -18.09 -9.64
CA ASP A 308 2.86 -18.67 -9.55
C ASP A 308 3.81 -17.91 -10.46
N LEU A 309 4.86 -17.27 -9.89
CA LEU A 309 5.77 -16.42 -10.64
C LEU A 309 6.67 -17.21 -11.60
N TYR A 310 6.84 -18.53 -11.45
CA TYR A 310 7.50 -19.38 -12.43
C TYR A 310 6.59 -19.64 -13.64
N GLU A 311 5.30 -19.91 -13.41
CA GLU A 311 4.33 -20.12 -14.49
C GLU A 311 4.19 -18.88 -15.39
N VAL A 312 4.32 -17.68 -14.83
CA VAL A 312 4.30 -16.41 -15.61
C VAL A 312 5.66 -15.99 -16.14
N GLY A 313 6.71 -16.81 -15.98
CA GLY A 313 8.03 -16.61 -16.54
C GLY A 313 8.91 -15.60 -15.81
N LEU A 314 8.62 -15.30 -14.54
CA LEU A 314 9.37 -14.34 -13.70
C LEU A 314 10.23 -15.01 -12.63
N GLY A 315 9.93 -16.23 -12.21
CA GLY A 315 10.59 -16.89 -11.07
C GLY A 315 12.11 -16.91 -11.19
N GLU A 316 12.63 -17.46 -12.29
CA GLU A 316 14.08 -17.54 -12.54
C GLU A 316 14.75 -16.17 -12.65
N LYS A 317 14.05 -15.17 -13.23
CA LYS A 317 14.54 -13.80 -13.29
C LYS A 317 14.68 -13.19 -11.91
N ILE A 318 13.71 -13.41 -11.02
CA ILE A 318 13.74 -12.93 -9.64
C ILE A 318 14.86 -13.61 -8.86
N GLU A 319 15.03 -14.92 -9.02
CA GLU A 319 16.17 -15.64 -8.45
C GLU A 319 17.50 -15.07 -8.91
N GLY A 320 17.66 -14.78 -10.20
CA GLY A 320 18.87 -14.15 -10.74
C GLY A 320 19.17 -12.76 -10.14
N TYR A 321 18.13 -11.93 -9.93
CA TYR A 321 18.31 -10.66 -9.22
C TYR A 321 18.64 -10.88 -7.74
N PHE A 322 18.01 -11.85 -7.10
CA PHE A 322 18.29 -12.18 -5.71
C PHE A 322 19.73 -12.64 -5.52
N ASP A 323 20.24 -13.49 -6.40
CA ASP A 323 21.63 -13.93 -6.36
C ASP A 323 22.61 -12.75 -6.42
N GLU A 324 22.34 -11.73 -7.28
CA GLU A 324 23.13 -10.50 -7.32
C GLU A 324 23.01 -9.67 -6.03
N LEU A 325 21.83 -9.65 -5.40
CA LEU A 325 21.59 -8.91 -4.16
C LEU A 325 22.27 -9.52 -2.92
N ILE A 326 22.76 -10.75 -3.00
CA ILE A 326 23.38 -11.48 -1.87
C ILE A 326 24.88 -11.77 -2.05
N VAL A 327 25.53 -11.26 -3.10
CA VAL A 327 26.96 -11.54 -3.36
C VAL A 327 27.90 -10.96 -2.29
N GLY A 328 27.42 -10.13 -1.37
CA GLY A 328 28.20 -9.58 -0.26
C GLY A 328 27.78 -8.16 0.14
N PRO A 329 28.55 -7.47 0.95
CA PRO A 329 28.30 -6.08 1.28
C PRO A 329 28.23 -5.19 0.04
N HIS A 330 27.36 -4.17 0.09
CA HIS A 330 27.06 -3.24 -1.01
C HIS A 330 26.43 -3.88 -2.25
N ALA A 331 26.02 -5.15 -2.19
CA ALA A 331 25.41 -5.86 -3.30
C ALA A 331 24.06 -5.24 -3.71
N VAL A 332 23.26 -4.76 -2.74
CA VAL A 332 21.97 -4.11 -3.00
C VAL A 332 22.20 -2.81 -3.78
N ARG A 333 23.11 -1.96 -3.31
CA ARG A 333 23.47 -0.71 -3.98
C ARG A 333 23.98 -0.98 -5.39
N ASN A 334 24.92 -1.90 -5.54
CA ASN A 334 25.53 -2.22 -6.84
C ASN A 334 24.51 -2.77 -7.84
N THR A 335 23.57 -3.60 -7.38
CA THR A 335 22.49 -4.13 -8.22
C THR A 335 21.55 -3.02 -8.69
N LEU A 336 21.15 -2.12 -7.78
CA LEU A 336 20.35 -0.95 -8.17
C LEU A 336 21.09 -0.07 -9.19
N VAL A 337 22.38 0.24 -8.98
CA VAL A 337 23.19 1.01 -9.95
C VAL A 337 23.26 0.33 -11.30
N LYS A 338 23.33 -1.00 -11.33
CA LYS A 338 23.38 -1.78 -12.58
C LYS A 338 22.09 -1.69 -13.39
N TYR A 339 20.94 -1.81 -12.75
CA TYR A 339 19.64 -1.95 -13.43
C TYR A 339 18.83 -0.67 -13.53
N VAL A 340 19.10 0.32 -12.69
CA VAL A 340 18.33 1.57 -12.57
C VAL A 340 19.11 2.76 -13.15
N LYS A 341 19.76 2.58 -14.27
CA LYS A 341 20.45 3.67 -14.98
C LYS A 341 19.48 4.60 -15.69
#